data_59d4a3a952a9f3d21ede209930d5f4be
#
_entry.id   59d4a3a952a9f3d21ede209930d5f4be
#
_cell.length_a   1.000
_cell.length_b   1.000
_cell.length_c   1.000
_cell.angle_alpha   90.00
_cell.angle_beta   90.00
_cell.angle_gamma   90.00
#
_symmetry.space_group_name_H-M   'P 1'
#
loop_
_entity.id
_entity.type
_entity.pdbx_description
1 polymer ?
#
loop_
_entity_poly.entity_id
_entity_poly.type
_entity_poly.pdbx_seq_one_letter_code
_entity_poly.pdbx_strand_id
1 'polypeptide(L)'
;MSRVEEIVMNYKEVAKRVADAVDKENIIAAAHCATRLRLVVKDVKKIDQKALDNDPDLKGTFNANGQYQIIVGPGDVNGVYDAFVKL
;
A
#
# COMPACT_ATOMS: atom_id res chain seq x y z
N MET A 1 23.17 19.17 -8.90
CA MET A 1 22.52 19.00 -9.33
C MET A 1 21.44 18.59 -8.97
N SER A 2 20.77 18.80 -8.77
CA SER A 2 19.81 18.27 -8.35
C SER A 2 19.06 17.70 -9.17
N ARG A 3 18.26 17.10 -9.03
CA ARG A 3 17.70 16.43 -9.86
C ARG A 3 16.33 16.30 -9.59
N VAL A 4 15.55 15.66 -10.33
CA VAL A 4 14.14 15.54 -10.21
C VAL A 4 13.71 14.23 -9.62
N GLU A 5 14.65 13.44 -9.25
CA GLU A 5 14.29 12.14 -8.75
C GLU A 5 13.56 12.22 -7.42
N GLU A 6 13.61 13.33 -6.75
CA GLU A 6 12.89 13.45 -5.49
C GLU A 6 11.39 13.42 -5.66
N ILE A 7 10.91 13.57 -6.87
CA ILE A 7 9.47 13.46 -7.10
C ILE A 7 9.05 12.05 -7.47
N VAL A 8 10.00 11.14 -7.54
CA VAL A 8 9.69 9.74 -7.85
C VAL A 8 9.38 8.99 -6.57
N MET A 9 8.22 8.32 -6.55
CA MET A 9 7.82 7.54 -5.40
C MET A 9 8.79 6.38 -5.18
N ASN A 10 9.23 6.18 -3.96
CA ASN A 10 10.07 5.04 -3.61
C ASN A 10 9.15 3.85 -3.29
N TYR A 11 8.96 3.00 -4.27
CA TYR A 11 8.00 1.89 -4.14
C TYR A 11 8.34 0.93 -3.02
N LYS A 12 9.62 0.68 -2.80
CA LYS A 12 10.03 -0.22 -1.74
C LYS A 12 9.69 0.32 -0.36
N GLU A 13 9.92 1.61 -0.16
CA GLU A 13 9.57 2.23 1.12
C GLU A 13 8.07 2.32 1.33
N VAL A 14 7.32 2.64 0.28
CA VAL A 14 5.87 2.68 0.37
C VAL A 14 5.33 1.29 0.72
N ALA A 15 5.83 0.26 0.03
CA ALA A 15 5.40 -1.11 0.27
C ALA A 15 5.71 -1.53 1.71
N LYS A 16 6.87 -1.15 2.23
CA LYS A 16 7.25 -1.48 3.60
C LYS A 16 6.36 -0.78 4.61
N ARG A 17 6.05 0.50 4.39
CA ARG A 17 5.16 1.23 5.29
C ARG A 17 3.77 0.63 5.30
N VAL A 18 3.27 0.21 4.13
CA VAL A 18 1.98 -0.45 4.04
C VAL A 18 2.00 -1.79 4.78
N ALA A 19 3.05 -2.58 4.57
CA ALA A 19 3.18 -3.86 5.24
C ALA A 19 3.23 -3.71 6.76
N ASP A 20 3.93 -2.69 7.24
CA ASP A 20 4.02 -2.42 8.67
C ASP A 20 2.67 -1.98 9.24
N ALA A 21 1.95 -1.14 8.51
CA ALA A 21 0.65 -0.61 8.96
C ALA A 21 -0.43 -1.68 8.98
N VAL A 22 -0.41 -2.57 8.00
CA VAL A 22 -1.42 -3.64 7.89
C VAL A 22 -1.06 -4.83 8.76
N ASP A 23 0.23 -5.00 9.06
CA ASP A 23 0.79 -6.15 9.74
C ASP A 23 0.93 -7.31 8.74
N LYS A 24 2.16 -7.60 8.40
CA LYS A 24 2.46 -8.60 7.37
C LYS A 24 1.82 -9.95 7.65
N GLU A 25 1.76 -10.35 8.92
CA GLU A 25 1.18 -11.64 9.30
C GLU A 25 -0.36 -11.63 9.20
N ASN A 26 -0.94 -10.45 9.11
CA ASN A 26 -2.37 -10.28 8.95
C ASN A 26 -2.81 -10.43 7.48
N ILE A 27 -1.86 -10.45 6.56
CA ILE A 27 -2.15 -10.45 5.14
C ILE A 27 -2.28 -11.88 4.63
N ILE A 28 -3.43 -12.20 4.04
CA ILE A 28 -3.70 -13.52 3.46
C ILE A 28 -3.32 -13.54 1.99
N ALA A 29 -3.64 -12.48 1.28
CA ALA A 29 -3.39 -12.39 -0.16
C ALA A 29 -3.22 -10.95 -0.57
N ALA A 30 -2.51 -10.72 -1.65
CA ALA A 30 -2.29 -9.40 -2.21
C ALA A 30 -2.53 -9.43 -3.72
N ALA A 31 -3.15 -8.38 -4.22
CA ALA A 31 -3.38 -8.19 -5.64
C ALA A 31 -3.46 -6.69 -5.89
N HIS A 32 -3.64 -6.27 -7.13
CA HIS A 32 -3.86 -4.87 -7.43
C HIS A 32 -4.73 -4.72 -8.67
N CYS A 33 -5.32 -3.56 -8.81
CA CYS A 33 -5.99 -3.19 -10.04
C CYS A 33 -5.32 -1.92 -10.57
N ALA A 34 -6.00 -1.16 -11.42
CA ALA A 34 -5.38 -0.02 -12.10
C ALA A 34 -4.82 1.04 -11.15
N THR A 35 -5.48 1.27 -10.02
CA THR A 35 -5.11 2.35 -9.10
C THR A 35 -4.97 1.92 -7.66
N ARG A 36 -5.41 0.72 -7.30
CA ARG A 36 -5.50 0.30 -5.90
C ARG A 36 -4.74 -0.99 -5.63
N LEU A 37 -4.06 -0.99 -4.51
CA LEU A 37 -3.49 -2.21 -3.96
C LEU A 37 -4.61 -2.90 -3.16
N ARG A 38 -4.84 -4.18 -3.43
CA ARG A 38 -5.91 -4.95 -2.79
C ARG A 38 -5.32 -6.01 -1.89
N LEU A 39 -5.70 -5.96 -0.62
CA LEU A 39 -5.20 -6.89 0.37
C LEU A 39 -6.36 -7.62 1.01
N VAL A 40 -6.24 -8.94 1.11
CA VAL A 40 -7.16 -9.73 1.92
C VAL A 40 -6.48 -9.93 3.27
N VAL A 41 -7.14 -9.53 4.33
CA VAL A 41 -6.57 -9.57 5.68
C VAL A 41 -7.42 -10.42 6.60
N LYS A 42 -6.77 -10.93 7.64
CA LYS A 42 -7.45 -11.75 8.63
C LYS A 42 -8.33 -10.90 9.54
N ASP A 43 -7.85 -9.73 9.91
CA ASP A 43 -8.53 -8.84 10.86
C ASP A 43 -8.23 -7.39 10.50
N VAL A 44 -9.24 -6.68 10.02
CA VAL A 44 -9.08 -5.27 9.66
C VAL A 44 -8.78 -4.39 10.85
N LYS A 45 -9.12 -4.84 12.06
CA LYS A 45 -8.86 -4.06 13.27
C LYS A 45 -7.38 -3.96 13.60
N LYS A 46 -6.56 -4.84 13.03
CA LYS A 46 -5.12 -4.79 13.25
C LYS A 46 -4.42 -3.79 12.34
N ILE A 47 -5.14 -3.21 11.41
CA ILE A 47 -4.57 -2.24 10.47
C ILE A 47 -4.43 -0.89 11.18
N ASP A 48 -3.25 -0.29 11.07
CA ASP A 48 -3.02 1.05 11.59
C ASP A 48 -3.55 2.07 10.57
N GLN A 49 -4.83 2.35 10.68
CA GLN A 49 -5.53 3.23 9.75
C GLN A 49 -4.92 4.64 9.74
N LYS A 50 -4.48 5.12 10.89
CA LYS A 50 -3.90 6.45 10.98
C LYS A 50 -2.60 6.56 10.20
N ALA A 51 -1.78 5.52 10.26
CA ALA A 51 -0.52 5.52 9.52
C ALA A 51 -0.78 5.60 8.02
N LEU A 52 -1.78 4.86 7.55
CA LEU A 52 -2.14 4.89 6.13
C LEU A 52 -2.76 6.22 5.72
N ASP A 53 -3.63 6.77 6.55
CA ASP A 53 -4.28 8.05 6.25
C ASP A 53 -3.28 9.21 6.22
N ASN A 54 -2.23 9.11 7.01
CA ASN A 54 -1.21 10.16 7.08
C ASN A 54 -0.06 9.96 6.09
N ASP A 55 -0.06 8.87 5.34
CA ASP A 55 1.01 8.60 4.40
C ASP A 55 0.85 9.49 3.16
N PRO A 56 1.86 10.32 2.84
CA PRO A 56 1.74 11.27 1.74
C PRO A 56 1.69 10.60 0.36
N ASP A 57 2.14 9.36 0.27
CA ASP A 57 2.17 8.64 -1.01
C ASP A 57 0.88 7.87 -1.28
N LEU A 58 0.00 7.76 -0.29
CA LEU A 58 -1.25 7.04 -0.41
C LEU A 58 -2.40 8.04 -0.47
N LYS A 59 -3.34 7.78 -1.37
CA LYS A 59 -4.44 8.72 -1.62
C LYS A 59 -5.71 8.41 -0.85
N GLY A 60 -5.77 7.25 -0.21
CA GLY A 60 -6.92 6.88 0.58
C GLY A 60 -7.00 5.37 0.75
N THR A 61 -7.95 4.94 1.56
CA THR A 61 -8.16 3.53 1.83
C THR A 61 -9.65 3.20 1.77
N PHE A 62 -9.95 1.94 1.51
CA PHE A 62 -11.33 1.51 1.36
C PHE A 62 -11.44 0.07 1.87
N ASN A 63 -12.35 -0.16 2.79
CA ASN A 63 -12.58 -1.50 3.33
C ASN A 63 -13.87 -2.06 2.74
N ALA A 64 -13.77 -3.13 1.97
CA ALA A 64 -14.91 -3.73 1.29
C ALA A 64 -14.94 -5.23 1.57
N ASN A 65 -15.76 -5.63 2.52
CA ASN A 65 -16.03 -7.04 2.80
C ASN A 65 -14.78 -7.91 2.95
N GLY A 66 -13.89 -7.51 3.84
CA GLY A 66 -12.67 -8.27 4.10
C GLY A 66 -11.55 -8.00 3.13
N GLN A 67 -11.79 -7.21 2.09
CA GLN A 67 -10.76 -6.76 1.19
C GLN A 67 -10.42 -5.31 1.51
N TYR A 68 -9.18 -5.08 1.88
CA TYR A 68 -8.73 -3.74 2.21
C TYR A 68 -8.02 -3.15 1.00
N GLN A 69 -8.52 -2.03 0.50
CA GLN A 69 -8.00 -1.40 -0.71
C GLN A 69 -7.28 -0.12 -0.37
N ILE A 70 -6.09 0.06 -0.92
CA ILE A 70 -5.27 1.23 -0.68
C ILE A 70 -5.05 1.91 -2.02
N ILE A 71 -5.49 3.14 -2.16
CA ILE A 71 -5.40 3.89 -3.41
C ILE A 71 -4.00 4.45 -3.53
N VAL A 72 -3.25 3.95 -4.50
CA VAL A 72 -1.88 4.39 -4.77
C VAL A 72 -1.84 5.32 -5.97
N GLY A 73 -2.54 4.96 -7.02
CA GLY A 73 -2.60 5.76 -8.22
C GLY A 73 -2.13 4.99 -9.45
N PRO A 74 -2.54 5.44 -10.64
CA PRO A 74 -2.19 4.74 -11.88
C PRO A 74 -0.69 4.77 -12.10
N GLY A 75 -0.15 3.65 -12.55
CA GLY A 75 1.29 3.54 -12.80
C GLY A 75 2.08 3.18 -11.55
N ASP A 76 1.85 3.87 -10.46
CA ASP A 76 2.60 3.63 -9.22
C ASP A 76 2.18 2.35 -8.51
N VAL A 77 0.92 1.94 -8.69
CA VAL A 77 0.40 0.76 -8.00
C VAL A 77 1.17 -0.50 -8.40
N ASN A 78 1.59 -0.62 -9.65
CA ASN A 78 2.36 -1.78 -10.09
C ASN A 78 3.70 -1.87 -9.37
N GLY A 79 4.39 -0.74 -9.25
CA GLY A 79 5.68 -0.70 -8.57
C GLY A 79 5.54 -1.03 -7.09
N VAL A 80 4.53 -0.48 -6.45
CA VAL A 80 4.28 -0.75 -5.03
C VAL A 80 3.91 -2.23 -4.83
N TYR A 81 3.06 -2.76 -5.70
CA TYR A 81 2.68 -4.17 -5.61
C TYR A 81 3.89 -5.09 -5.76
N ASP A 82 4.71 -4.85 -6.78
CA ASP A 82 5.90 -5.67 -7.00
C ASP A 82 6.84 -5.64 -5.80
N ALA A 83 7.05 -4.48 -5.23
CA ALA A 83 7.89 -4.34 -4.04
C ALA A 83 7.24 -5.02 -2.83
N PHE A 84 5.93 -4.91 -2.72
CA PHE A 84 5.18 -5.45 -1.59
C PHE A 84 5.28 -6.98 -1.54
N VAL A 85 5.11 -7.65 -2.67
CA VAL A 85 5.14 -9.12 -2.70
C VAL A 85 6.53 -9.69 -2.51
N LYS A 86 7.55 -8.84 -2.62
CA LYS A 86 8.95 -9.26 -2.40
C LYS A 86 9.43 -9.07 -0.97
N LEU A 87 8.61 -8.52 -0.12
CA LEU A 87 9.00 -8.27 1.29
C LEU A 87 9.15 -9.56 2.09
#